data_a7bbc0d99781499883c8dccb83f1a83f
#
_entry.id   a7bbc0d99781499883c8dccb83f1a83f
#
_cell.length_a   1.000
_cell.length_b   1.000
_cell.length_c   1.000
_cell.angle_alpha   90.00
_cell.angle_beta   90.00
_cell.angle_gamma   90.00
#
_symmetry.space_group_name_H-M   'P 1'
#
loop_
_entity.id
_entity.type
_entity.pdbx_description
1 polymer ?
#
loop_
_entity_poly.entity_id
_entity_poly.type
_entity_poly.pdbx_seq_one_letter_code
_entity_poly.pdbx_strand_id
1 'polypeptide(L)'
;MRNSMSRLAVIFGMTLVVAVPALADVTFKKQTLSERFVAEGCDLADFDKDGHVDITAGNTIWHGPDFSRRTEFTPPADNPSGPTKTPYDPAKGYSDYFLAYAHDFNGDSWPDILVYGLPGEAAHVFVNPQGKAGHWEKHAIFDVADGESPDLEDMNGDGRPELLVHSRGQLGFAEIDWKEPLAQARFRPVTPKSPENDKKYFRYTHGYGAGDMNGDGRPDLLTKDGWFEQPADISKDTIWPFHPGPFGLADAPRGGAHMEAYDVNGDGRADVVTSYDGHGYGLGWFEQNADGTFTEHRIMGSKPEDNPQGVAFSQLHALRLVDMNGDGLADIVTGKRRWAHGINGDVEPNAPPVLYWFELVRDGKGGATFVAHQIDDDSGVGTQVTVGHLDTDGKPDVIVANKRGVFAFFQQ
;
A
#
# COMPACT_ATOMS: atom_id res chain seq x y z
N MET A 1 56.20 60.83 23.43
CA MET A 1 55.79 60.15 22.21
C MET A 1 55.71 58.64 22.52
N ARG A 2 54.54 58.11 22.69
CA ARG A 2 54.37 56.67 22.92
C ARG A 2 53.60 56.10 21.72
N ASN A 3 54.24 55.21 20.95
CA ASN A 3 53.66 54.51 19.82
C ASN A 3 52.79 53.35 20.32
N SER A 4 51.52 53.38 19.99
CA SER A 4 50.57 52.30 20.19
C SER A 4 50.64 51.41 18.92
N MET A 5 51.11 50.18 19.06
CA MET A 5 50.95 49.11 18.01
C MET A 5 49.66 48.37 18.23
N SER A 6 48.69 48.56 17.34
CA SER A 6 47.50 47.73 17.26
C SER A 6 47.81 46.35 16.66
N ARG A 7 47.57 45.27 17.40
CA ARG A 7 47.64 43.90 16.88
C ARG A 7 46.29 43.53 16.26
N LEU A 8 46.30 43.27 14.97
CA LEU A 8 45.16 42.73 14.23
C LEU A 8 45.15 41.22 14.46
N ALA A 9 44.10 40.70 15.12
CA ALA A 9 43.89 39.27 15.25
C ALA A 9 43.09 38.78 14.05
N VAL A 10 43.68 37.93 13.20
CA VAL A 10 43.00 37.23 12.11
C VAL A 10 42.41 35.96 12.69
N ILE A 11 41.09 35.90 12.78
CA ILE A 11 40.38 34.69 13.15
C ILE A 11 40.17 33.85 11.88
N PHE A 12 40.86 32.72 11.77
CA PHE A 12 40.60 31.71 10.77
C PHE A 12 39.33 30.93 11.19
N GLY A 13 38.21 31.17 10.52
CA GLY A 13 37.03 30.35 10.63
C GLY A 13 37.27 29.00 9.93
N MET A 14 37.35 27.92 10.70
CA MET A 14 37.45 26.58 10.19
C MET A 14 36.02 26.12 9.89
N THR A 15 35.63 26.15 8.61
CA THR A 15 34.35 25.58 8.17
C THR A 15 34.45 24.05 8.23
N LEU A 16 33.77 23.44 9.19
CA LEU A 16 33.64 21.99 9.27
C LEU A 16 32.74 21.55 8.13
N VAL A 17 33.30 21.01 7.07
CA VAL A 17 32.53 20.31 6.03
C VAL A 17 32.24 18.92 6.61
N VAL A 18 31.04 18.72 7.12
CA VAL A 18 30.54 17.40 7.44
C VAL A 18 30.25 16.71 6.09
N ALA A 19 31.11 15.77 5.72
CA ALA A 19 30.82 14.88 4.60
C ALA A 19 29.63 13.99 5.02
N VAL A 20 28.47 14.21 4.43
CA VAL A 20 27.37 13.25 4.50
C VAL A 20 27.87 12.03 3.72
N PRO A 21 27.94 10.83 4.32
CA PRO A 21 28.27 9.63 3.57
C PRO A 21 27.24 9.50 2.44
N ALA A 22 27.72 9.32 1.21
CA ALA A 22 26.84 8.92 0.12
C ALA A 22 26.21 7.57 0.54
N LEU A 23 24.89 7.52 0.64
CA LEU A 23 24.18 6.27 0.81
C LEU A 23 24.55 5.37 -0.37
N ALA A 24 24.75 4.09 -0.12
CA ALA A 24 25.03 3.12 -1.18
C ALA A 24 23.83 3.07 -2.13
N ASP A 25 24.10 2.94 -3.44
CA ASP A 25 23.02 2.77 -4.41
C ASP A 25 22.22 1.52 -4.03
N VAL A 26 20.91 1.71 -3.77
CA VAL A 26 19.98 0.61 -3.49
C VAL A 26 19.77 -0.20 -4.77
N THR A 27 20.15 -1.47 -4.75
CA THR A 27 19.99 -2.39 -5.87
C THR A 27 19.23 -3.64 -5.44
N PHE A 28 18.66 -4.38 -6.39
CA PHE A 28 17.80 -5.52 -6.09
C PHE A 28 18.21 -6.76 -6.88
N LYS A 29 18.13 -7.90 -6.22
CA LYS A 29 18.22 -9.22 -6.86
C LYS A 29 16.82 -9.80 -7.00
N LYS A 30 16.36 -9.96 -8.25
CA LYS A 30 15.06 -10.57 -8.56
C LYS A 30 15.10 -12.08 -8.40
N GLN A 31 14.08 -12.65 -7.74
CA GLN A 31 13.76 -14.07 -7.73
C GLN A 31 12.32 -14.26 -8.24
N THR A 32 12.16 -15.05 -9.30
CA THR A 32 10.85 -15.43 -9.84
C THR A 32 10.34 -16.66 -9.12
N LEU A 33 9.23 -16.53 -8.37
CA LEU A 33 8.60 -17.65 -7.67
C LEU A 33 7.59 -18.37 -8.57
N SER A 34 6.91 -17.62 -9.43
CA SER A 34 5.98 -18.14 -10.42
C SER A 34 5.90 -17.21 -11.63
N GLU A 35 5.84 -17.76 -12.84
CA GLU A 35 5.50 -17.03 -14.08
C GLU A 35 4.00 -17.12 -14.41
N ARG A 36 3.20 -17.63 -13.48
CA ARG A 36 1.78 -17.90 -13.68
C ARG A 36 0.95 -16.89 -12.88
N PHE A 37 -0.15 -16.44 -13.46
CA PHE A 37 -1.10 -15.59 -12.78
C PHE A 37 -1.86 -16.40 -11.72
N VAL A 38 -1.54 -16.20 -10.45
CA VAL A 38 -2.16 -16.89 -9.30
C VAL A 38 -2.81 -15.92 -8.31
N ALA A 39 -2.37 -14.66 -8.28
CA ALA A 39 -2.85 -13.63 -7.36
C ALA A 39 -2.62 -12.23 -7.93
N GLU A 40 -3.29 -11.23 -7.37
CA GLU A 40 -3.02 -9.81 -7.58
C GLU A 40 -2.51 -9.13 -6.29
N GLY A 41 -2.59 -9.82 -5.15
CA GLY A 41 -1.99 -9.45 -3.88
C GLY A 41 -1.15 -10.58 -3.30
N CYS A 42 -0.26 -10.23 -2.38
CA CYS A 42 0.62 -11.15 -1.66
C CYS A 42 0.99 -10.56 -0.30
N ASP A 43 1.45 -11.43 0.61
CA ASP A 43 2.00 -10.98 1.88
C ASP A 43 3.07 -11.95 2.39
N LEU A 44 3.67 -11.63 3.54
CA LEU A 44 4.79 -12.38 4.11
C LEU A 44 4.60 -12.61 5.61
N ALA A 45 4.97 -13.81 6.07
CA ALA A 45 5.11 -14.18 7.48
C ALA A 45 5.86 -15.50 7.58
N ASP A 46 6.31 -15.87 8.77
CA ASP A 46 6.84 -17.21 9.07
C ASP A 46 5.66 -18.16 9.37
N PHE A 47 5.06 -18.74 8.30
CA PHE A 47 3.84 -19.54 8.39
C PHE A 47 4.07 -20.94 8.98
N ASP A 48 5.28 -21.48 8.96
CA ASP A 48 5.58 -22.80 9.51
C ASP A 48 6.49 -22.77 10.75
N LYS A 49 6.82 -21.55 11.23
CA LYS A 49 7.62 -21.29 12.44
C LYS A 49 9.00 -21.92 12.42
N ASP A 50 9.61 -21.97 11.24
CA ASP A 50 10.99 -22.46 11.08
C ASP A 50 12.05 -21.35 11.28
N GLY A 51 11.62 -20.10 11.48
CA GLY A 51 12.46 -18.92 11.69
C GLY A 51 12.83 -18.20 10.40
N HIS A 52 12.31 -18.63 9.27
CA HIS A 52 12.45 -17.96 7.98
C HIS A 52 11.11 -17.39 7.52
N VAL A 53 11.16 -16.23 6.87
CA VAL A 53 9.95 -15.60 6.34
C VAL A 53 9.53 -16.31 5.05
N ASP A 54 8.24 -16.64 4.98
CA ASP A 54 7.57 -17.22 3.83
C ASP A 54 6.81 -16.15 3.06
N ILE A 55 6.44 -16.44 1.81
CA ILE A 55 5.60 -15.58 0.95
C ILE A 55 4.30 -16.32 0.64
N THR A 56 3.15 -15.65 0.85
CA THR A 56 1.85 -16.12 0.39
C THR A 56 1.37 -15.34 -0.82
N ALA A 57 0.94 -16.05 -1.87
CA ALA A 57 0.22 -15.46 -3.01
C ALA A 57 -0.69 -16.50 -3.66
N GLY A 58 -1.92 -16.11 -3.98
CA GLY A 58 -2.93 -17.06 -4.45
C GLY A 58 -3.25 -18.09 -3.37
N ASN A 59 -3.31 -19.34 -3.77
CA ASN A 59 -3.53 -20.47 -2.87
C ASN A 59 -2.25 -21.11 -2.33
N THR A 60 -1.10 -20.45 -2.48
CA THR A 60 0.22 -21.06 -2.27
C THR A 60 1.06 -20.25 -1.29
N ILE A 61 1.79 -20.95 -0.44
CA ILE A 61 2.87 -20.43 0.40
C ILE A 61 4.19 -20.95 -0.16
N TRP A 62 5.12 -20.05 -0.44
CA TRP A 62 6.53 -20.36 -0.77
C TRP A 62 7.35 -20.17 0.50
N HIS A 63 8.01 -21.26 0.95
CA HIS A 63 8.73 -21.27 2.22
C HIS A 63 10.16 -20.77 2.06
N GLY A 64 10.54 -19.87 2.95
CA GLY A 64 11.91 -19.38 3.05
C GLY A 64 12.92 -20.46 3.43
N PRO A 65 14.22 -20.17 3.39
CA PRO A 65 14.81 -18.93 2.88
C PRO A 65 15.03 -18.92 1.35
N ASP A 66 14.89 -20.08 0.65
CA ASP A 66 15.18 -20.22 -0.78
C ASP A 66 13.92 -20.27 -1.66
N PHE A 67 12.74 -20.38 -1.04
CA PHE A 67 11.41 -20.41 -1.66
C PHE A 67 11.22 -21.58 -2.66
N SER A 68 12.05 -22.61 -2.56
CA SER A 68 11.95 -23.81 -3.41
C SER A 68 10.83 -24.75 -2.96
N ARG A 69 10.57 -24.82 -1.66
CA ARG A 69 9.45 -25.58 -1.07
C ARG A 69 8.18 -24.72 -1.12
N ARG A 70 7.06 -25.34 -1.47
CA ARG A 70 5.77 -24.69 -1.49
C ARG A 70 4.65 -25.56 -0.95
N THR A 71 3.65 -24.94 -0.34
CA THR A 71 2.46 -25.60 0.18
C THR A 71 1.21 -24.92 -0.36
N GLU A 72 0.24 -25.69 -0.84
CA GLU A 72 -1.09 -25.17 -1.15
C GLU A 72 -1.93 -25.20 0.14
N PHE A 73 -2.30 -24.02 0.65
CA PHE A 73 -3.10 -23.91 1.88
C PHE A 73 -4.62 -24.07 1.62
N THR A 74 -5.06 -23.95 0.38
CA THR A 74 -6.42 -24.19 -0.05
C THR A 74 -6.43 -24.82 -1.44
N PRO A 75 -7.46 -25.59 -1.83
CA PRO A 75 -7.55 -26.10 -3.20
C PRO A 75 -7.49 -24.98 -4.22
N PRO A 76 -6.98 -25.26 -5.43
CA PRO A 76 -7.06 -24.31 -6.53
C PRO A 76 -8.49 -23.83 -6.69
N ALA A 77 -8.69 -22.51 -6.74
CA ALA A 77 -10.03 -21.93 -6.86
C ALA A 77 -10.69 -22.38 -8.16
N ASP A 78 -11.92 -22.89 -8.01
CA ASP A 78 -12.86 -23.10 -9.10
C ASP A 78 -13.83 -21.93 -9.04
N ASN A 79 -13.52 -20.81 -9.72
CA ASN A 79 -14.39 -19.65 -9.69
C ASN A 79 -15.62 -19.91 -10.56
N PRO A 80 -16.82 -20.15 -9.98
CA PRO A 80 -18.04 -20.40 -10.75
C PRO A 80 -18.56 -19.18 -11.49
N SER A 81 -18.10 -17.97 -11.09
CA SER A 81 -18.48 -16.68 -11.69
C SER A 81 -17.52 -16.20 -12.78
N GLY A 82 -16.39 -16.88 -12.96
CA GLY A 82 -15.34 -16.52 -13.90
C GLY A 82 -14.90 -17.72 -14.76
N PRO A 83 -14.25 -17.46 -15.89
CA PRO A 83 -13.84 -18.53 -16.80
C PRO A 83 -12.62 -19.31 -16.31
N THR A 84 -12.18 -19.16 -15.05
CA THR A 84 -10.80 -19.48 -14.73
C THR A 84 -10.62 -20.27 -13.44
N LYS A 85 -9.86 -21.35 -13.62
CA LYS A 85 -9.20 -22.09 -12.55
C LYS A 85 -7.83 -21.51 -12.30
N THR A 86 -7.32 -21.58 -11.07
CA THR A 86 -5.90 -21.25 -10.80
C THR A 86 -4.98 -22.19 -11.58
N PRO A 87 -4.02 -21.69 -12.38
CA PRO A 87 -3.72 -20.28 -12.64
C PRO A 87 -4.77 -19.62 -13.56
N TYR A 88 -5.02 -18.35 -13.33
CA TYR A 88 -5.97 -17.57 -14.09
C TYR A 88 -5.45 -17.20 -15.49
N ASP A 89 -6.37 -16.90 -16.43
CA ASP A 89 -6.00 -16.33 -17.72
C ASP A 89 -5.76 -14.82 -17.56
N PRO A 90 -4.53 -14.32 -17.69
CA PRO A 90 -4.23 -12.91 -17.45
C PRO A 90 -4.94 -11.97 -18.42
N ALA A 91 -5.37 -12.46 -19.59
CA ALA A 91 -6.05 -11.67 -20.61
C ALA A 91 -7.56 -11.54 -20.36
N LYS A 92 -8.16 -12.36 -19.50
CA LYS A 92 -9.63 -12.49 -19.39
C LYS A 92 -10.18 -12.41 -17.98
N GLY A 93 -9.33 -12.60 -16.96
CA GLY A 93 -9.82 -12.79 -15.61
C GLY A 93 -9.15 -11.93 -14.57
N TYR A 94 -9.70 -12.06 -13.37
CA TYR A 94 -9.14 -11.57 -12.13
C TYR A 94 -8.86 -12.75 -11.22
N SER A 95 -8.02 -12.53 -10.22
CA SER A 95 -7.77 -13.49 -9.17
C SER A 95 -8.83 -13.39 -8.07
N ASP A 96 -9.19 -14.53 -7.47
CA ASP A 96 -9.96 -14.54 -6.22
C ASP A 96 -9.10 -14.09 -5.02
N TYR A 97 -7.80 -13.90 -5.22
CA TYR A 97 -6.83 -13.37 -4.25
C TYR A 97 -6.42 -11.96 -4.70
N PHE A 98 -7.32 -11.01 -4.48
CA PHE A 98 -7.14 -9.64 -4.94
C PHE A 98 -6.15 -8.91 -4.03
N LEU A 99 -6.32 -9.04 -2.70
CA LEU A 99 -5.34 -8.63 -1.69
C LEU A 99 -5.20 -9.75 -0.66
N ALA A 100 -4.03 -9.85 -0.03
CA ALA A 100 -3.76 -10.82 1.02
C ALA A 100 -3.01 -10.16 2.18
N TYR A 101 -3.34 -10.55 3.42
CA TYR A 101 -2.71 -10.04 4.63
C TYR A 101 -2.46 -11.17 5.62
N ALA A 102 -1.25 -11.21 6.17
CA ALA A 102 -0.86 -12.16 7.19
C ALA A 102 -1.02 -11.57 8.59
N HIS A 103 -1.78 -12.23 9.46
CA HIS A 103 -1.95 -11.83 10.85
C HIS A 103 -2.40 -13.02 11.69
N ASP A 104 -2.07 -13.04 12.98
CA ASP A 104 -2.60 -14.05 13.93
C ASP A 104 -4.01 -13.64 14.35
N PHE A 105 -5.02 -14.06 13.58
CA PHE A 105 -6.41 -13.70 13.83
C PHE A 105 -7.01 -14.43 15.02
N ASN A 106 -6.59 -15.66 15.29
CA ASN A 106 -7.19 -16.50 16.33
C ASN A 106 -6.43 -16.46 17.68
N GLY A 107 -5.29 -15.75 17.75
CA GLY A 107 -4.49 -15.59 18.95
C GLY A 107 -3.67 -16.82 19.33
N ASP A 108 -3.42 -17.74 18.39
CA ASP A 108 -2.64 -18.96 18.64
C ASP A 108 -1.14 -18.81 18.34
N SER A 109 -0.75 -17.62 17.95
CA SER A 109 0.60 -17.19 17.56
C SER A 109 1.08 -17.71 16.22
N TRP A 110 0.27 -18.43 15.44
CA TRP A 110 0.58 -18.81 14.07
C TRP A 110 -0.06 -17.82 13.11
N PRO A 111 0.68 -17.29 12.12
CA PRO A 111 0.07 -16.38 11.17
C PRO A 111 -1.02 -17.08 10.34
N ASP A 112 -2.19 -16.46 10.29
CA ASP A 112 -3.30 -16.80 9.40
C ASP A 112 -3.23 -15.94 8.14
N ILE A 113 -4.06 -16.22 7.14
CA ILE A 113 -4.11 -15.44 5.90
C ILE A 113 -5.51 -14.87 5.72
N LEU A 114 -5.63 -13.54 5.77
CA LEU A 114 -6.82 -12.84 5.30
C LEU A 114 -6.73 -12.64 3.79
N VAL A 115 -7.81 -12.92 3.08
CA VAL A 115 -7.94 -12.67 1.64
C VAL A 115 -9.16 -11.80 1.38
N TYR A 116 -8.96 -10.69 0.72
CA TYR A 116 -10.02 -9.97 0.01
C TYR A 116 -10.08 -10.50 -1.42
N GLY A 117 -11.27 -10.94 -1.83
CA GLY A 117 -11.57 -11.33 -3.20
C GLY A 117 -11.83 -10.12 -4.10
N LEU A 118 -12.52 -10.33 -5.20
CA LEU A 118 -12.98 -9.22 -6.04
C LEU A 118 -13.92 -8.29 -5.24
N PRO A 119 -13.90 -6.98 -5.54
CA PRO A 119 -14.80 -6.03 -4.88
C PRO A 119 -16.25 -6.48 -4.89
N GLY A 120 -16.87 -6.48 -3.71
CA GLY A 120 -18.23 -6.97 -3.47
C GLY A 120 -18.35 -8.43 -3.06
N GLU A 121 -17.24 -9.16 -3.00
CA GLU A 121 -17.17 -10.51 -2.44
C GLU A 121 -16.87 -10.47 -0.92
N ALA A 122 -16.97 -11.64 -0.27
CA ALA A 122 -16.64 -11.75 1.15
C ALA A 122 -15.13 -11.74 1.40
N ALA A 123 -14.72 -11.14 2.52
CA ALA A 123 -13.37 -11.31 3.04
C ALA A 123 -13.27 -12.58 3.88
N HIS A 124 -12.21 -13.33 3.69
CA HIS A 124 -12.03 -14.65 4.32
C HIS A 124 -10.70 -14.74 5.06
N VAL A 125 -10.72 -15.31 6.26
CA VAL A 125 -9.52 -15.78 6.96
C VAL A 125 -9.35 -17.27 6.73
N PHE A 126 -8.14 -17.67 6.35
CA PHE A 126 -7.70 -19.06 6.31
C PHE A 126 -6.83 -19.31 7.55
N VAL A 127 -7.31 -20.19 8.44
CA VAL A 127 -6.68 -20.46 9.72
C VAL A 127 -5.54 -21.44 9.57
N ASN A 128 -4.36 -21.06 10.03
CA ASN A 128 -3.15 -21.87 10.01
C ASN A 128 -3.33 -23.15 10.85
N PRO A 129 -3.15 -24.34 10.28
CA PRO A 129 -3.32 -25.59 10.99
C PRO A 129 -2.16 -25.94 11.94
N GLN A 130 -1.26 -25.00 12.23
CA GLN A 130 -0.11 -25.18 13.14
C GLN A 130 0.83 -26.32 12.70
N GLY A 131 1.22 -26.29 11.42
CA GLY A 131 2.10 -27.31 10.83
C GLY A 131 1.43 -28.66 10.55
N LYS A 132 0.12 -28.81 10.78
CA LYS A 132 -0.61 -30.03 10.41
C LYS A 132 -0.83 -30.07 8.88
N ALA A 133 -0.73 -31.24 8.30
CA ALA A 133 -0.99 -31.42 6.87
C ALA A 133 -2.48 -31.23 6.52
N GLY A 134 -2.73 -30.69 5.33
CA GLY A 134 -4.08 -30.49 4.79
C GLY A 134 -4.34 -29.03 4.43
N HIS A 135 -5.52 -28.79 3.87
CA HIS A 135 -5.96 -27.43 3.57
C HIS A 135 -6.42 -26.72 4.86
N TRP A 136 -6.23 -25.43 4.88
CA TRP A 136 -6.57 -24.55 6.00
C TRP A 136 -8.08 -24.35 6.09
N GLU A 137 -8.58 -24.20 7.30
CA GLU A 137 -9.99 -23.91 7.54
C GLU A 137 -10.30 -22.47 7.10
N LYS A 138 -11.37 -22.32 6.30
CA LYS A 138 -11.76 -21.03 5.71
C LYS A 138 -12.96 -20.46 6.44
N HIS A 139 -12.84 -19.24 6.95
CA HIS A 139 -13.92 -18.49 7.62
C HIS A 139 -14.24 -17.21 6.88
N ALA A 140 -15.52 -16.98 6.55
CA ALA A 140 -15.97 -15.69 6.05
C ALA A 140 -16.15 -14.73 7.24
N ILE A 141 -15.26 -13.75 7.37
CA ILE A 141 -15.31 -12.79 8.50
C ILE A 141 -15.99 -11.47 8.13
N PHE A 142 -16.20 -11.19 6.85
CA PHE A 142 -16.97 -10.04 6.38
C PHE A 142 -17.65 -10.36 5.05
N ASP A 143 -18.93 -10.05 4.92
CA ASP A 143 -19.76 -10.61 3.84
C ASP A 143 -19.69 -9.82 2.52
N VAL A 144 -19.45 -8.51 2.54
CA VAL A 144 -19.35 -7.67 1.33
C VAL A 144 -18.26 -6.64 1.50
N ALA A 145 -17.07 -6.95 1.00
CA ALA A 145 -15.94 -6.03 0.93
C ALA A 145 -15.95 -5.33 -0.43
N ASP A 146 -16.38 -4.08 -0.44
CA ASP A 146 -16.32 -3.20 -1.61
C ASP A 146 -15.00 -2.41 -1.62
N GLY A 147 -14.66 -1.79 -2.75
CA GLY A 147 -13.43 -1.01 -2.95
C GLY A 147 -12.28 -1.82 -3.51
N GLU A 148 -11.36 -1.15 -4.18
CA GLU A 148 -10.18 -1.80 -4.76
C GLU A 148 -8.90 -1.57 -3.92
N SER A 149 -9.05 -0.93 -2.75
CA SER A 149 -7.95 -0.65 -1.81
C SER A 149 -8.33 -0.96 -0.36
N PRO A 150 -8.97 -2.11 -0.04
CA PRO A 150 -9.14 -2.50 1.35
C PRO A 150 -7.79 -2.82 2.00
N ASP A 151 -7.70 -2.57 3.31
CA ASP A 151 -6.47 -2.77 4.08
C ASP A 151 -6.75 -3.36 5.48
N LEU A 152 -5.69 -3.54 6.26
CA LEU A 152 -5.74 -3.85 7.69
C LEU A 152 -5.10 -2.69 8.46
N GLU A 153 -5.88 -2.01 9.31
CA GLU A 153 -5.42 -0.84 10.05
C GLU A 153 -5.95 -0.84 11.48
N ASP A 154 -5.11 -0.46 12.44
CA ASP A 154 -5.55 -0.25 13.82
C ASP A 154 -6.33 1.06 13.94
N MET A 155 -7.63 0.99 13.66
CA MET A 155 -8.51 2.15 13.64
C MET A 155 -8.91 2.62 15.03
N ASN A 156 -8.79 1.78 16.04
CA ASN A 156 -9.25 2.08 17.41
C ASN A 156 -8.12 2.34 18.40
N GLY A 157 -6.86 2.13 18.00
CA GLY A 157 -5.66 2.35 18.81
C GLY A 157 -5.43 1.29 19.89
N ASP A 158 -5.99 0.08 19.73
CA ASP A 158 -5.83 -1.01 20.71
C ASP A 158 -4.65 -1.95 20.40
N GLY A 159 -3.93 -1.70 19.29
CA GLY A 159 -2.78 -2.48 18.82
C GLY A 159 -3.18 -3.70 18.00
N ARG A 160 -4.43 -3.80 17.57
CA ARG A 160 -4.96 -4.86 16.72
C ARG A 160 -5.69 -4.26 15.51
N PRO A 161 -5.56 -4.85 14.32
CA PRO A 161 -6.13 -4.25 13.15
C PRO A 161 -7.63 -4.48 13.02
N GLU A 162 -8.32 -3.52 12.43
CA GLU A 162 -9.63 -3.64 11.83
C GLU A 162 -9.51 -3.83 10.31
N LEU A 163 -10.60 -4.29 9.68
CA LEU A 163 -10.70 -4.33 8.23
C LEU A 163 -11.04 -2.91 7.72
N LEU A 164 -10.09 -2.21 7.13
CA LEU A 164 -10.34 -0.94 6.46
C LEU A 164 -11.02 -1.23 5.12
N VAL A 165 -12.33 -0.99 5.01
CA VAL A 165 -13.14 -1.48 3.90
C VAL A 165 -14.38 -0.63 3.67
N HIS A 166 -14.83 -0.52 2.41
CA HIS A 166 -16.18 -0.05 2.11
C HIS A 166 -17.18 -1.20 2.14
N SER A 167 -18.46 -0.89 2.31
CA SER A 167 -19.52 -1.87 2.15
C SER A 167 -20.82 -1.22 1.70
N ARG A 168 -21.40 -1.76 0.64
CA ARG A 168 -22.76 -1.41 0.17
C ARG A 168 -23.01 0.10 0.04
N GLY A 169 -22.03 0.82 -0.53
CA GLY A 169 -22.09 2.27 -0.77
C GLY A 169 -21.87 3.14 0.47
N GLN A 170 -21.28 2.61 1.51
CA GLN A 170 -20.82 3.36 2.67
C GLN A 170 -19.33 3.17 2.89
N LEU A 171 -18.64 4.25 3.22
CA LEU A 171 -17.27 4.19 3.71
C LEU A 171 -17.27 3.81 5.19
N GLY A 172 -16.24 3.12 5.64
CA GLY A 172 -16.09 2.73 7.03
C GLY A 172 -14.96 1.73 7.24
N PHE A 173 -15.06 1.02 8.33
CA PHE A 173 -14.17 -0.09 8.66
C PHE A 173 -14.98 -1.20 9.32
N ALA A 174 -14.47 -2.43 9.39
CA ALA A 174 -15.14 -3.50 10.07
C ALA A 174 -14.34 -3.94 11.30
N GLU A 175 -14.94 -3.77 12.46
CA GLU A 175 -14.38 -4.11 13.77
C GLU A 175 -14.45 -5.62 13.99
N ILE A 176 -13.30 -6.22 14.30
CA ILE A 176 -13.18 -7.63 14.64
C ILE A 176 -13.43 -7.79 16.15
N ASP A 177 -14.36 -8.66 16.52
CA ASP A 177 -14.47 -9.06 17.93
C ASP A 177 -13.35 -10.07 18.28
N TRP A 178 -12.29 -9.61 18.88
CA TRP A 178 -11.12 -10.42 19.21
C TRP A 178 -11.37 -11.50 20.29
N LYS A 179 -12.61 -11.64 20.77
CA LYS A 179 -13.04 -12.80 21.55
C LYS A 179 -13.59 -13.93 20.67
N GLU A 180 -14.12 -13.56 19.51
CA GLU A 180 -14.64 -14.46 18.48
C GLU A 180 -14.17 -13.99 17.08
N PRO A 181 -12.84 -13.94 16.84
CA PRO A 181 -12.28 -13.19 15.70
C PRO A 181 -12.58 -13.81 14.32
N LEU A 182 -13.04 -15.07 14.31
CA LEU A 182 -13.45 -15.75 13.10
C LEU A 182 -14.97 -15.61 12.82
N ALA A 183 -15.71 -14.91 13.69
CA ALA A 183 -17.08 -14.52 13.43
C ALA A 183 -17.17 -13.32 12.48
N GLN A 184 -18.39 -12.94 12.10
CA GLN A 184 -18.62 -11.77 11.25
C GLN A 184 -18.20 -10.49 11.95
N ALA A 185 -17.24 -9.75 11.36
CA ALA A 185 -16.83 -8.43 11.79
C ALA A 185 -17.97 -7.43 11.67
N ARG A 186 -18.04 -6.49 12.61
CA ARG A 186 -19.07 -5.48 12.66
C ARG A 186 -18.68 -4.27 11.83
N PHE A 187 -19.40 -3.99 10.74
CA PHE A 187 -19.18 -2.78 9.95
C PHE A 187 -19.54 -1.51 10.74
N ARG A 188 -18.64 -0.55 10.74
CA ARG A 188 -18.76 0.79 11.33
C ARG A 188 -18.81 1.81 10.20
N PRO A 189 -20.00 2.24 9.74
CA PRO A 189 -20.10 3.23 8.69
C PRO A 189 -19.73 4.61 9.20
N VAL A 190 -18.90 5.33 8.45
CA VAL A 190 -18.57 6.74 8.70
C VAL A 190 -19.37 7.69 7.82
N THR A 191 -20.03 7.17 6.78
CA THR A 191 -20.90 7.92 5.87
C THR A 191 -22.36 7.46 5.97
N PRO A 192 -23.34 8.36 5.76
CA PRO A 192 -24.75 7.97 5.77
C PRO A 192 -25.08 7.05 4.58
N LYS A 193 -26.02 6.13 4.78
CA LYS A 193 -26.61 5.39 3.67
C LYS A 193 -27.51 6.30 2.86
N SER A 194 -27.25 6.42 1.57
CA SER A 194 -28.05 7.26 0.67
C SER A 194 -27.91 6.79 -0.79
N PRO A 195 -28.89 7.07 -1.67
CA PRO A 195 -28.75 6.79 -3.10
C PRO A 195 -27.60 7.53 -3.79
N GLU A 196 -27.14 8.63 -3.23
CA GLU A 196 -25.97 9.39 -3.69
C GLU A 196 -24.69 8.64 -3.34
N ASN A 197 -24.56 8.22 -2.08
CA ASN A 197 -23.41 7.46 -1.61
C ASN A 197 -23.33 6.07 -2.28
N ASP A 198 -24.45 5.41 -2.57
CA ASP A 198 -24.48 4.16 -3.32
C ASP A 198 -23.86 4.29 -4.73
N LYS A 199 -23.94 5.48 -5.33
CA LYS A 199 -23.31 5.77 -6.62
C LYS A 199 -21.88 6.21 -6.46
N LYS A 200 -21.59 7.01 -5.42
CA LYS A 200 -20.28 7.62 -5.16
C LYS A 200 -19.29 6.54 -4.70
N TYR A 201 -19.71 5.70 -3.77
CA TYR A 201 -18.89 4.67 -3.14
C TYR A 201 -19.34 3.27 -3.60
N PHE A 202 -19.39 3.08 -4.93
CA PHE A 202 -19.76 1.79 -5.50
C PHE A 202 -18.61 0.78 -5.37
N ARG A 203 -18.87 -0.50 -5.60
CA ARG A 203 -17.94 -1.60 -5.32
C ARG A 203 -16.53 -1.48 -5.93
N TYR A 204 -16.35 -0.75 -7.01
CA TYR A 204 -15.05 -0.55 -7.66
C TYR A 204 -14.49 0.86 -7.40
N THR A 205 -14.79 1.46 -6.26
CA THR A 205 -14.23 2.75 -5.87
C THR A 205 -12.76 2.59 -5.50
N HIS A 206 -11.95 3.55 -5.96
CA HIS A 206 -10.53 3.66 -5.70
C HIS A 206 -10.22 4.77 -4.72
N GLY A 207 -9.00 4.74 -4.17
CA GLY A 207 -8.48 5.77 -3.28
C GLY A 207 -9.10 5.67 -1.89
N TYR A 208 -8.50 4.83 -1.06
CA TYR A 208 -8.89 4.65 0.34
C TYR A 208 -7.65 4.45 1.20
N GLY A 209 -7.67 4.96 2.40
CA GLY A 209 -6.58 4.83 3.35
C GLY A 209 -6.95 5.40 4.71
N ALA A 210 -6.02 5.32 5.64
CA ALA A 210 -6.16 5.88 6.97
C ALA A 210 -4.88 6.59 7.41
N GLY A 211 -5.01 7.54 8.35
CA GLY A 211 -3.90 8.21 8.99
C GLY A 211 -4.33 9.45 9.75
N ASP A 212 -3.54 9.88 10.69
CA ASP A 212 -3.83 11.02 11.58
C ASP A 212 -3.59 12.34 10.84
N MET A 213 -4.65 12.90 10.26
CA MET A 213 -4.60 14.14 9.47
C MET A 213 -4.59 15.43 10.32
N ASN A 214 -5.07 15.35 11.55
CA ASN A 214 -5.22 16.53 12.41
C ASN A 214 -4.23 16.57 13.60
N GLY A 215 -3.39 15.52 13.75
CA GLY A 215 -2.37 15.43 14.80
C GLY A 215 -2.94 15.09 16.18
N ASP A 216 -4.12 14.46 16.25
CA ASP A 216 -4.77 14.11 17.52
C ASP A 216 -4.48 12.67 17.99
N GLY A 217 -3.71 11.90 17.22
CA GLY A 217 -3.28 10.55 17.52
C GLY A 217 -4.28 9.47 17.14
N ARG A 218 -5.35 9.82 16.41
CA ARG A 218 -6.35 8.86 15.91
C ARG A 218 -6.30 8.80 14.37
N PRO A 219 -6.39 7.61 13.75
CA PRO A 219 -6.40 7.53 12.30
C PRO A 219 -7.73 8.00 11.72
N ASP A 220 -7.66 9.00 10.85
CA ASP A 220 -8.76 9.49 10.04
C ASP A 220 -8.90 8.64 8.77
N LEU A 221 -10.07 8.69 8.10
CA LEU A 221 -10.26 7.99 6.83
C LEU A 221 -10.02 8.93 5.65
N LEU A 222 -9.12 8.50 4.76
CA LEU A 222 -8.76 9.21 3.54
C LEU A 222 -9.60 8.74 2.35
N THR A 223 -10.02 9.68 1.51
CA THR A 223 -10.66 9.45 0.21
C THR A 223 -10.16 10.47 -0.81
N LYS A 224 -10.35 10.19 -2.09
CA LYS A 224 -9.99 11.16 -3.15
C LYS A 224 -10.65 12.55 -3.04
N ASP A 225 -11.76 12.67 -2.31
CA ASP A 225 -12.52 13.93 -2.18
C ASP A 225 -12.21 14.68 -0.88
N GLY A 226 -11.38 14.12 -0.01
CA GLY A 226 -11.05 14.67 1.31
C GLY A 226 -10.90 13.58 2.35
N TRP A 227 -11.07 13.92 3.60
CA TRP A 227 -10.91 13.00 4.71
C TRP A 227 -12.02 13.13 5.75
N PHE A 228 -12.25 12.08 6.50
CA PHE A 228 -13.25 11.99 7.55
C PHE A 228 -12.54 11.91 8.91
N GLU A 229 -12.77 12.92 9.74
CA GLU A 229 -12.18 13.03 11.08
C GLU A 229 -12.74 11.99 12.03
N GLN A 230 -11.85 11.20 12.63
CA GLN A 230 -12.25 10.22 13.62
C GLN A 230 -12.72 10.89 14.92
N PRO A 231 -13.95 10.64 15.39
CA PRO A 231 -14.40 11.16 16.67
C PRO A 231 -13.65 10.51 17.84
N ALA A 232 -13.54 11.22 18.96
CA ALA A 232 -12.88 10.71 20.17
C ALA A 232 -13.52 9.44 20.77
N ASP A 233 -14.76 9.13 20.41
CA ASP A 233 -15.50 7.95 20.86
C ASP A 233 -16.10 7.23 19.65
N ILE A 234 -15.36 6.25 19.11
CA ILE A 234 -15.80 5.42 17.99
C ILE A 234 -16.67 4.22 18.42
N SER A 235 -16.93 4.05 19.72
CA SER A 235 -17.82 2.98 20.21
C SER A 235 -19.27 3.17 19.73
N LYS A 236 -19.62 4.38 19.32
CA LYS A 236 -20.93 4.74 18.76
C LYS A 236 -20.86 4.78 17.23
N ASP A 237 -21.92 4.29 16.59
CA ASP A 237 -22.09 4.44 15.14
C ASP A 237 -22.46 5.91 14.85
N THR A 238 -21.48 6.71 14.50
CA THR A 238 -21.64 8.14 14.20
C THR A 238 -21.12 8.43 12.80
N ILE A 239 -21.80 9.35 12.11
CA ILE A 239 -21.26 9.90 10.86
C ILE A 239 -20.09 10.83 11.23
N TRP A 240 -18.94 10.58 10.60
CA TRP A 240 -17.74 11.35 10.88
C TRP A 240 -17.77 12.71 10.19
N PRO A 241 -17.22 13.77 10.80
CA PRO A 241 -17.04 15.06 10.14
C PRO A 241 -16.21 14.91 8.86
N PHE A 242 -16.67 15.54 7.77
CA PHE A 242 -15.97 15.51 6.50
C PHE A 242 -15.22 16.81 6.24
N HIS A 243 -13.95 16.71 5.90
CA HIS A 243 -13.06 17.79 5.52
C HIS A 243 -12.72 17.64 4.02
N PRO A 244 -13.15 18.58 3.16
CA PRO A 244 -12.86 18.51 1.73
C PRO A 244 -11.36 18.62 1.44
N GLY A 245 -10.87 17.82 0.49
CA GLY A 245 -9.50 17.86 -0.01
C GLY A 245 -9.44 17.61 -1.52
N PRO A 246 -8.41 18.10 -2.22
CA PRO A 246 -8.32 18.04 -3.68
C PRO A 246 -7.60 16.75 -4.16
N PHE A 247 -7.69 15.65 -3.45
CA PHE A 247 -6.88 14.44 -3.71
C PHE A 247 -7.32 13.69 -4.97
N GLY A 248 -8.55 13.92 -5.45
CA GLY A 248 -9.03 13.48 -6.76
C GLY A 248 -8.97 14.63 -7.76
N LEU A 249 -8.22 14.48 -8.84
CA LEU A 249 -8.06 15.54 -9.83
C LEU A 249 -9.18 15.50 -10.88
N ALA A 250 -9.49 16.64 -11.48
CA ALA A 250 -10.52 16.75 -12.52
C ALA A 250 -10.17 15.93 -13.79
N ASP A 251 -8.89 15.75 -14.09
CA ASP A 251 -8.37 14.94 -15.18
C ASP A 251 -8.11 13.48 -14.80
N ALA A 252 -8.27 13.12 -13.50
CA ALA A 252 -8.15 11.77 -12.98
C ALA A 252 -9.28 11.46 -11.96
N PRO A 253 -10.54 11.40 -12.40
CA PRO A 253 -11.70 11.42 -11.49
C PRO A 253 -11.96 10.08 -10.78
N ARG A 254 -11.29 9.01 -11.18
CA ARG A 254 -11.52 7.67 -10.59
C ARG A 254 -10.93 7.53 -9.20
N GLY A 255 -9.84 8.23 -8.92
CA GLY A 255 -9.02 8.03 -7.73
C GLY A 255 -7.89 7.03 -7.96
N GLY A 256 -6.91 7.08 -7.11
CA GLY A 256 -5.71 6.25 -7.19
C GLY A 256 -5.85 4.92 -6.47
N ALA A 257 -4.70 4.41 -6.03
CA ALA A 257 -4.56 3.20 -5.22
C ALA A 257 -4.85 3.48 -3.72
N HIS A 258 -4.08 2.88 -2.84
CA HIS A 258 -4.06 3.25 -1.43
C HIS A 258 -3.67 4.72 -1.26
N MET A 259 -4.16 5.33 -0.19
CA MET A 259 -3.84 6.69 0.20
C MET A 259 -3.13 6.65 1.54
N GLU A 260 -1.99 7.31 1.63
CA GLU A 260 -1.14 7.30 2.81
C GLU A 260 -1.06 8.71 3.41
N ALA A 261 -1.11 8.81 4.74
CA ALA A 261 -0.86 10.06 5.45
C ALA A 261 0.57 10.07 5.99
N TYR A 262 1.36 11.07 5.63
CA TYR A 262 2.75 11.19 6.05
C TYR A 262 3.21 12.66 6.02
N ASP A 263 3.99 13.10 6.99
CA ASP A 263 4.66 14.41 6.95
C ASP A 263 5.81 14.37 5.93
N VAL A 264 5.53 14.71 4.68
CA VAL A 264 6.49 14.61 3.57
C VAL A 264 7.57 15.68 3.67
N ASN A 265 7.21 16.92 4.03
CA ASN A 265 8.13 18.06 4.03
C ASN A 265 8.83 18.32 5.37
N GLY A 266 8.41 17.65 6.46
CA GLY A 266 9.01 17.77 7.79
C GLY A 266 8.48 18.95 8.60
N ASP A 267 7.28 19.43 8.30
CA ASP A 267 6.70 20.59 8.98
C ASP A 267 5.77 20.24 10.16
N GLY A 268 5.60 18.94 10.41
CA GLY A 268 4.83 18.41 11.54
C GLY A 268 3.33 18.24 11.25
N ARG A 269 2.87 18.42 10.01
CA ARG A 269 1.51 18.14 9.55
C ARG A 269 1.52 16.92 8.63
N ALA A 270 0.49 16.12 8.69
CA ALA A 270 0.35 14.99 7.78
C ALA A 270 -0.11 15.49 6.39
N ASP A 271 0.62 15.10 5.37
CA ASP A 271 0.28 15.30 3.96
C ASP A 271 -0.37 14.01 3.42
N VAL A 272 -0.96 14.07 2.23
CA VAL A 272 -1.55 12.89 1.59
C VAL A 272 -0.71 12.48 0.39
N VAL A 273 -0.20 11.24 0.39
CA VAL A 273 0.52 10.63 -0.74
C VAL A 273 -0.41 9.65 -1.44
N THR A 274 -0.58 9.77 -2.75
CA THR A 274 -1.45 8.88 -3.52
C THR A 274 -1.13 8.89 -5.01
N SER A 275 -1.51 7.83 -5.72
CA SER A 275 -1.68 7.92 -7.17
C SER A 275 -3.00 8.62 -7.50
N TYR A 276 -3.10 9.22 -8.69
CA TYR A 276 -4.28 10.01 -9.05
C TYR A 276 -5.37 9.20 -9.76
N ASP A 277 -4.97 8.21 -10.54
CA ASP A 277 -5.88 7.28 -11.23
C ASP A 277 -5.26 5.88 -11.27
N GLY A 278 -5.88 4.92 -10.56
CA GLY A 278 -5.44 3.52 -10.54
C GLY A 278 -5.41 2.85 -11.91
N HIS A 279 -6.14 3.39 -12.91
CA HIS A 279 -6.18 2.92 -14.30
C HIS A 279 -5.57 3.89 -15.32
N GLY A 280 -5.09 5.02 -14.86
CA GLY A 280 -4.52 6.07 -15.68
C GLY A 280 -3.11 6.44 -15.24
N TYR A 281 -2.83 7.73 -15.26
CA TYR A 281 -1.55 8.30 -14.83
C TYR A 281 -1.69 9.12 -13.58
N GLY A 282 -0.56 9.35 -12.96
CA GLY A 282 -0.38 10.34 -11.92
C GLY A 282 0.05 9.74 -10.59
N LEU A 283 1.05 10.38 -10.02
CA LEU A 283 1.58 10.15 -8.68
C LEU A 283 1.91 11.51 -8.08
N GLY A 284 1.58 11.73 -6.84
CA GLY A 284 1.91 12.97 -6.15
C GLY A 284 1.58 12.95 -4.67
N TRP A 285 1.83 14.08 -4.06
CA TRP A 285 1.44 14.32 -2.69
C TRP A 285 0.77 15.69 -2.56
N PHE A 286 -0.05 15.83 -1.54
CA PHE A 286 -0.80 17.04 -1.24
C PHE A 286 -0.35 17.56 0.10
N GLU A 287 0.44 18.64 0.08
CA GLU A 287 0.93 19.32 1.27
C GLU A 287 -0.23 19.96 2.02
N GLN A 288 -0.38 19.61 3.29
CA GLN A 288 -1.34 20.26 4.17
C GLN A 288 -0.79 21.61 4.67
N ASN A 289 -1.42 22.70 4.25
CA ASN A 289 -1.07 24.04 4.68
C ASN A 289 -1.56 24.35 6.11
N ALA A 290 -0.93 25.32 6.77
CA ALA A 290 -1.31 25.74 8.12
C ALA A 290 -2.75 26.29 8.25
N ASP A 291 -3.40 26.66 7.15
CA ASP A 291 -4.79 27.10 7.09
C ASP A 291 -5.79 25.96 6.78
N GLY A 292 -5.29 24.73 6.69
CA GLY A 292 -6.10 23.54 6.38
C GLY A 292 -6.39 23.33 4.90
N THR A 293 -5.84 24.16 4.01
CA THR A 293 -5.88 23.92 2.56
C THR A 293 -4.78 22.97 2.15
N PHE A 294 -4.83 22.49 0.90
CA PHE A 294 -3.82 21.58 0.36
C PHE A 294 -3.18 22.15 -0.90
N THR A 295 -1.86 21.94 -1.06
CA THR A 295 -1.09 22.25 -2.25
C THR A 295 -0.66 20.96 -2.94
N GLU A 296 -1.01 20.79 -4.22
CA GLU A 296 -0.59 19.63 -5.02
C GLU A 296 0.89 19.74 -5.39
N HIS A 297 1.64 18.64 -5.16
CA HIS A 297 3.00 18.42 -5.64
C HIS A 297 3.03 17.16 -6.51
N ARG A 298 3.04 17.36 -7.82
CA ARG A 298 3.03 16.26 -8.78
C ARG A 298 4.42 15.66 -8.93
N ILE A 299 4.54 14.34 -8.74
CA ILE A 299 5.77 13.57 -8.91
C ILE A 299 5.85 13.06 -10.35
N MET A 300 4.72 12.56 -10.87
CA MET A 300 4.62 11.98 -12.21
C MET A 300 3.21 12.15 -12.78
N GLY A 301 3.11 12.40 -14.08
CA GLY A 301 1.84 12.54 -14.80
C GLY A 301 1.90 12.00 -16.22
N SER A 302 0.85 12.26 -17.00
CA SER A 302 0.74 11.80 -18.39
C SER A 302 1.52 12.64 -19.40
N LYS A 303 1.96 13.84 -19.04
CA LYS A 303 2.63 14.77 -19.93
C LYS A 303 4.12 14.89 -19.60
N PRO A 304 4.99 15.13 -20.58
CA PRO A 304 6.43 15.28 -20.34
C PRO A 304 6.77 16.31 -19.27
N GLU A 305 6.04 17.44 -19.22
CA GLU A 305 6.22 18.50 -18.23
C GLU A 305 5.90 18.09 -16.78
N ASP A 306 5.11 17.03 -16.60
CA ASP A 306 4.74 16.48 -15.30
C ASP A 306 5.80 15.49 -14.76
N ASN A 307 6.87 15.23 -15.52
CA ASN A 307 7.82 14.16 -15.23
C ASN A 307 9.25 14.68 -15.08
N PRO A 308 9.57 15.40 -13.99
CA PRO A 308 10.90 16.01 -13.83
C PRO A 308 12.04 14.98 -13.78
N GLN A 309 11.75 13.73 -13.43
CA GLN A 309 12.71 12.63 -13.42
C GLN A 309 12.78 11.85 -14.76
N GLY A 310 11.98 12.23 -15.77
CA GLY A 310 11.91 11.54 -17.06
C GLY A 310 11.22 10.17 -16.99
N VAL A 311 10.56 9.85 -15.89
CA VAL A 311 9.82 8.60 -15.67
C VAL A 311 8.33 8.85 -15.84
N ALA A 312 7.66 8.02 -16.62
CA ALA A 312 6.20 8.02 -16.76
C ALA A 312 5.69 6.61 -16.99
N PHE A 313 4.71 6.20 -16.22
CA PHE A 313 3.95 4.96 -16.42
C PHE A 313 2.52 5.11 -15.91
N SER A 314 1.62 4.32 -16.44
CA SER A 314 0.20 4.32 -16.11
C SER A 314 -0.15 3.17 -15.17
N GLN A 315 -1.38 3.18 -14.64
CA GLN A 315 -1.99 2.11 -13.84
C GLN A 315 -1.26 1.86 -12.52
N LEU A 316 -1.06 2.93 -11.74
CA LEU A 316 -0.47 2.87 -10.40
C LEU A 316 -1.53 2.37 -9.40
N HIS A 317 -1.80 1.07 -9.41
CA HIS A 317 -2.89 0.46 -8.66
C HIS A 317 -2.50 0.00 -7.25
N ALA A 318 -1.23 0.08 -6.91
CA ALA A 318 -0.69 -0.23 -5.58
C ALA A 318 0.35 0.79 -5.17
N LEU A 319 0.39 1.15 -3.90
CA LEU A 319 1.34 2.10 -3.32
C LEU A 319 1.58 1.75 -1.86
N ARG A 320 2.82 1.86 -1.39
CA ARG A 320 3.20 1.81 0.03
C ARG A 320 4.27 2.84 0.33
N LEU A 321 4.28 3.34 1.56
CA LEU A 321 5.34 4.17 2.11
C LEU A 321 6.23 3.35 3.03
N VAL A 322 7.52 3.27 2.72
CA VAL A 322 8.53 2.54 3.50
C VAL A 322 9.89 3.22 3.34
N ASP A 323 10.66 3.31 4.42
CA ASP A 323 12.07 3.75 4.37
C ASP A 323 12.93 2.68 3.66
N MET A 324 13.16 2.88 2.35
CA MET A 324 13.86 1.90 1.51
C MET A 324 15.38 1.98 1.64
N ASN A 325 15.93 3.13 2.03
CA ASN A 325 17.38 3.39 2.06
C ASN A 325 17.95 3.50 3.49
N GLY A 326 17.11 3.48 4.53
CA GLY A 326 17.51 3.54 5.93
C GLY A 326 17.84 4.96 6.41
N ASP A 327 17.33 6.00 5.75
CA ASP A 327 17.57 7.40 6.12
C ASP A 327 16.54 7.97 7.11
N GLY A 328 15.51 7.20 7.45
CA GLY A 328 14.44 7.56 8.38
C GLY A 328 13.28 8.31 7.72
N LEU A 329 13.27 8.46 6.40
CA LEU A 329 12.16 9.04 5.64
C LEU A 329 11.41 7.92 4.90
N ALA A 330 10.10 8.08 4.77
CA ALA A 330 9.29 7.09 4.05
C ALA A 330 9.31 7.39 2.54
N ASP A 331 9.78 6.42 1.77
CA ASP A 331 9.83 6.43 0.32
C ASP A 331 8.56 5.80 -0.25
N ILE A 332 8.22 6.12 -1.51
CA ILE A 332 7.10 5.51 -2.20
C ILE A 332 7.57 4.26 -2.94
N VAL A 333 6.91 3.11 -2.74
CA VAL A 333 7.06 1.92 -3.58
C VAL A 333 5.78 1.72 -4.38
N THR A 334 5.88 1.69 -5.72
CA THR A 334 4.76 1.54 -6.64
C THR A 334 5.22 1.04 -8.01
N GLY A 335 4.29 0.75 -8.89
CA GLY A 335 4.60 0.31 -10.25
C GLY A 335 3.39 0.30 -11.16
N LYS A 336 3.60 -0.18 -12.39
CA LYS A 336 2.54 -0.34 -13.38
C LYS A 336 1.83 -1.68 -13.17
N ARG A 337 0.51 -1.66 -12.90
CA ARG A 337 -0.33 -2.85 -13.00
C ARG A 337 -0.51 -3.26 -14.47
N ARG A 338 -0.26 -4.53 -14.79
CA ARG A 338 -0.52 -5.05 -16.12
C ARG A 338 -1.97 -5.51 -16.24
N TRP A 339 -2.76 -4.82 -17.09
CA TRP A 339 -4.12 -5.17 -17.49
C TRP A 339 -5.13 -5.28 -16.33
N ALA A 340 -5.56 -4.17 -15.83
CA ALA A 340 -6.76 -4.15 -15.01
C ALA A 340 -7.98 -4.66 -15.80
N HIS A 341 -8.17 -4.19 -17.03
CA HIS A 341 -9.30 -4.52 -17.91
C HIS A 341 -8.90 -5.31 -19.16
N GLY A 342 -7.76 -6.00 -19.12
CA GLY A 342 -7.26 -6.81 -20.23
C GLY A 342 -6.53 -6.02 -21.31
N ILE A 343 -6.12 -6.72 -22.34
CA ILE A 343 -5.16 -6.27 -23.37
C ILE A 343 -5.57 -5.01 -24.14
N ASN A 344 -6.86 -4.68 -24.19
CA ASN A 344 -7.37 -3.54 -24.97
C ASN A 344 -8.15 -2.53 -24.11
N GLY A 345 -8.28 -2.76 -22.81
CA GLY A 345 -9.14 -1.97 -21.93
C GLY A 345 -8.43 -0.89 -21.12
N ASP A 346 -7.11 -0.89 -21.12
CA ASP A 346 -6.29 -0.05 -20.25
C ASP A 346 -5.46 0.97 -21.04
N VAL A 347 -4.96 1.98 -20.33
CA VAL A 347 -4.01 2.94 -20.85
C VAL A 347 -2.65 2.25 -21.01
N GLU A 348 -2.07 2.31 -22.21
CA GLU A 348 -0.78 1.70 -22.55
C GLU A 348 -0.66 0.23 -22.13
N PRO A 349 -1.57 -0.66 -22.58
CA PRO A 349 -1.63 -2.03 -22.09
C PRO A 349 -0.38 -2.86 -22.43
N ASN A 350 0.40 -2.42 -23.43
CA ASN A 350 1.61 -3.09 -23.89
C ASN A 350 2.92 -2.43 -23.39
N ALA A 351 2.83 -1.34 -22.63
CA ALA A 351 4.00 -0.76 -22.00
C ALA A 351 4.59 -1.72 -20.95
N PRO A 352 5.91 -1.69 -20.71
CA PRO A 352 6.56 -2.53 -19.71
C PRO A 352 5.90 -2.41 -18.33
N PRO A 353 5.62 -3.52 -17.65
CA PRO A 353 5.13 -3.49 -16.28
C PRO A 353 6.29 -3.23 -15.33
N VAL A 354 6.56 -1.96 -15.10
CA VAL A 354 7.69 -1.48 -14.30
C VAL A 354 7.37 -1.49 -12.80
N LEU A 355 8.40 -1.65 -12.00
CA LEU A 355 8.39 -1.51 -10.54
C LEU A 355 9.44 -0.48 -10.15
N TYR A 356 9.05 0.51 -9.34
CA TYR A 356 9.87 1.62 -8.89
C TYR A 356 9.78 1.83 -7.38
N TRP A 357 10.79 2.43 -6.81
CA TRP A 357 10.69 3.19 -5.59
C TRP A 357 11.10 4.64 -5.85
N PHE A 358 10.54 5.57 -5.08
CA PHE A 358 10.80 7.00 -5.20
C PHE A 358 11.32 7.48 -3.86
N GLU A 359 12.61 7.80 -3.81
CA GLU A 359 13.32 8.29 -2.64
C GLU A 359 12.82 9.68 -2.25
N LEU A 360 12.40 9.84 -1.00
CA LEU A 360 12.04 11.13 -0.46
C LEU A 360 13.29 11.91 -0.04
N VAL A 361 13.49 13.06 -0.64
CA VAL A 361 14.59 13.97 -0.31
C VAL A 361 14.04 15.30 0.18
N ARG A 362 14.35 15.67 1.43
CA ARG A 362 14.00 16.97 2.02
C ARG A 362 15.13 17.98 1.81
N ASP A 363 14.80 19.22 1.45
CA ASP A 363 15.78 20.29 1.23
C ASP A 363 16.22 21.02 2.53
N GLY A 364 15.65 20.64 3.68
CA GLY A 364 15.89 21.26 4.98
C GLY A 364 15.34 22.68 5.13
N LYS A 365 14.50 23.13 4.18
CA LYS A 365 13.86 24.47 4.17
C LYS A 365 12.32 24.38 4.06
N GLY A 366 11.77 23.19 4.23
CA GLY A 366 10.35 22.89 4.09
C GLY A 366 9.93 22.42 2.70
N GLY A 367 10.88 22.18 1.79
CA GLY A 367 10.64 21.57 0.50
C GLY A 367 11.01 20.08 0.49
N ALA A 368 10.31 19.32 -0.34
CA ALA A 368 10.54 17.89 -0.54
C ALA A 368 10.45 17.53 -2.02
N THR A 369 11.23 16.55 -2.44
CA THR A 369 11.21 15.98 -3.79
C THR A 369 11.31 14.46 -3.70
N PHE A 370 10.81 13.77 -4.73
CA PHE A 370 10.93 12.33 -4.86
C PHE A 370 11.83 12.00 -6.05
N VAL A 371 12.87 11.18 -5.82
CA VAL A 371 13.83 10.73 -6.84
C VAL A 371 13.48 9.31 -7.27
N ALA A 372 13.28 9.10 -8.57
CA ALA A 372 12.84 7.82 -9.11
C ALA A 372 13.99 6.82 -9.25
N HIS A 373 13.83 5.61 -8.70
CA HIS A 373 14.74 4.49 -8.82
C HIS A 373 13.99 3.26 -9.34
N GLN A 374 14.47 2.70 -10.44
CA GLN A 374 13.86 1.51 -11.03
C GLN A 374 14.31 0.24 -10.30
N ILE A 375 13.34 -0.57 -9.86
CA ILE A 375 13.60 -1.90 -9.29
C ILE A 375 13.62 -2.94 -10.41
N ASP A 376 12.61 -2.91 -11.30
CA ASP A 376 12.45 -3.88 -12.39
C ASP A 376 11.61 -3.31 -13.54
N ASP A 377 11.73 -3.91 -14.73
CA ASP A 377 11.01 -3.48 -15.94
C ASP A 377 10.05 -4.54 -16.53
N ASP A 378 9.92 -5.70 -15.88
CA ASP A 378 9.09 -6.80 -16.38
C ASP A 378 8.29 -7.54 -15.29
N SER A 379 8.07 -6.92 -14.13
CA SER A 379 7.22 -7.47 -13.05
C SER A 379 5.96 -6.64 -12.84
N GLY A 380 6.12 -5.34 -12.61
CA GLY A 380 5.03 -4.45 -12.25
C GLY A 380 4.46 -4.73 -10.85
N VAL A 381 3.27 -4.20 -10.60
CA VAL A 381 2.49 -4.45 -9.37
C VAL A 381 1.18 -5.14 -9.69
N GLY A 382 0.51 -5.67 -8.67
CA GLY A 382 -0.89 -6.09 -8.71
C GLY A 382 -1.83 -4.99 -8.21
N THR A 383 -2.76 -5.38 -7.36
CA THR A 383 -3.58 -4.47 -6.56
C THR A 383 -2.93 -4.16 -5.21
N GLN A 384 -1.85 -4.88 -4.90
CA GLN A 384 -1.05 -4.72 -3.69
C GLN A 384 0.44 -4.79 -4.06
N VAL A 385 1.27 -4.04 -3.34
CA VAL A 385 2.72 -4.18 -3.27
C VAL A 385 3.08 -4.37 -1.81
N THR A 386 3.90 -5.36 -1.51
CA THR A 386 4.31 -5.69 -0.14
C THR A 386 5.79 -5.42 0.03
N VAL A 387 6.15 -4.77 1.12
CA VAL A 387 7.54 -4.48 1.50
C VAL A 387 7.79 -5.05 2.89
N GLY A 388 8.91 -5.76 3.05
CA GLY A 388 9.29 -6.31 4.35
C GLY A 388 10.65 -7.00 4.28
N HIS A 389 11.00 -7.80 5.26
CA HIS A 389 12.31 -8.44 5.35
C HIS A 389 12.18 -9.93 5.06
N LEU A 390 12.65 -10.38 3.89
CA LEU A 390 12.65 -11.79 3.48
C LEU A 390 13.88 -12.56 3.99
N ASP A 391 14.94 -11.84 4.30
CA ASP A 391 16.15 -12.40 4.85
C ASP A 391 16.60 -11.64 6.12
N THR A 392 17.81 -11.93 6.61
CA THR A 392 18.29 -11.39 7.89
C THR A 392 19.24 -10.20 7.74
N ASP A 393 19.33 -9.61 6.55
CA ASP A 393 20.27 -8.51 6.29
C ASP A 393 19.76 -7.14 6.81
N GLY A 394 18.48 -7.08 7.18
CA GLY A 394 17.83 -5.91 7.77
C GLY A 394 17.43 -4.83 6.77
N LYS A 395 17.54 -5.12 5.47
CA LYS A 395 17.08 -4.22 4.41
C LYS A 395 15.67 -4.57 3.97
N PRO A 396 14.85 -3.60 3.54
CA PRO A 396 13.51 -3.89 3.05
C PRO A 396 13.54 -4.52 1.65
N ASP A 397 12.87 -5.66 1.53
CA ASP A 397 12.66 -6.39 0.29
C ASP A 397 11.27 -6.07 -0.27
N VAL A 398 11.08 -6.24 -1.58
CA VAL A 398 9.80 -5.97 -2.25
C VAL A 398 9.23 -7.25 -2.84
N ILE A 399 7.95 -7.50 -2.60
CA ILE A 399 7.23 -8.64 -3.15
C ILE A 399 6.02 -8.15 -3.93
N VAL A 400 5.80 -8.73 -5.10
CA VAL A 400 4.63 -8.45 -5.94
C VAL A 400 4.03 -9.73 -6.51
N ALA A 401 2.70 -9.77 -6.54
CA ALA A 401 1.93 -10.80 -7.24
C ALA A 401 0.96 -10.13 -8.21
N ASN A 402 0.94 -10.57 -9.46
CA ASN A 402 0.13 -9.96 -10.50
C ASN A 402 -0.04 -10.88 -11.72
N LYS A 403 -0.58 -10.33 -12.81
CA LYS A 403 -0.79 -11.07 -14.07
C LYS A 403 0.48 -11.51 -14.80
N ARG A 404 1.67 -11.09 -14.36
CA ARG A 404 2.97 -11.59 -14.83
C ARG A 404 3.47 -12.77 -14.02
N GLY A 405 3.08 -12.87 -12.75
CA GLY A 405 3.54 -13.91 -11.84
C GLY A 405 3.70 -13.43 -10.41
N VAL A 406 4.58 -14.11 -9.67
CA VAL A 406 4.97 -13.77 -8.29
C VAL A 406 6.48 -13.57 -8.26
N PHE A 407 6.92 -12.44 -7.75
CA PHE A 407 8.32 -12.02 -7.76
C PHE A 407 8.73 -11.48 -6.39
N ALA A 408 9.91 -11.85 -5.96
CA ALA A 408 10.59 -11.28 -4.79
C ALA A 408 11.85 -10.52 -5.25
N PHE A 409 12.09 -9.37 -4.66
CA PHE A 409 13.24 -8.50 -4.94
C PHE A 409 14.00 -8.27 -3.65
N PHE A 410 15.15 -8.91 -3.55
CA PHE A 410 16.04 -8.80 -2.39
C PHE A 410 16.92 -7.58 -2.55
N GLN A 411 16.84 -6.64 -1.61
CA GLN A 411 17.74 -5.49 -1.58
C GLN A 411 19.18 -5.95 -1.31
N GLN A 412 20.17 -5.33 -2.00
CA GLN A 412 21.58 -5.75 -1.94
C GLN A 412 22.47 -4.70 -1.25
#